data_c607b1b9cfb4f9eef776bb172a170c85
#
_entry.id   c607b1b9cfb4f9eef776bb172a170c85
#
_cell.length_a   1.000
_cell.length_b   1.000
_cell.length_c   1.000
_cell.angle_alpha   90.00
_cell.angle_beta   90.00
_cell.angle_gamma   90.00
#
_symmetry.space_group_name_H-M   'P 1'
#
loop_
_entity.id
_entity.type
_entity.pdbx_description
1 polymer ?
#
loop_
_entity_poly.entity_id
_entity_poly.type
_entity_poly.pdbx_seq_one_letter_code
_entity_poly.pdbx_strand_id
1 'polypeptide(L)'
;MFSGLLIILVPLIVGYLIPLRHRAALKLINRLLSWIVYLILFFMGISLAFLDNLASNLLSILYYSAVSVTVILLCNIAALLWLERSLPWRHSHQQEKLPSRIAMALESLQLCGVVVLGFLLGLSGLSMLQHATEASEYTLIFLLFLVGIQLRNSGMTLKQIVLNRRGMIVAVVVVASSLLGGVINALILGLPLKTALAMASGFGWYSLSGILLTESFGPVIGSAAFFNDLARELIAIML
;
A
#
# COMPACT_ATOMS: atom_id res chain seq x y z
N MET A 1 20.35 -4.82 7.48
CA MET A 1 19.23 -5.52 6.83
C MET A 1 18.33 -6.27 7.82
N PHE A 2 18.84 -6.99 8.82
CA PHE A 2 17.99 -7.69 9.81
C PHE A 2 17.25 -6.74 10.76
N SER A 3 17.81 -5.59 11.10
CA SER A 3 17.20 -4.63 12.03
C SER A 3 15.88 -4.03 11.50
N GLY A 4 15.81 -3.64 10.23
CA GLY A 4 14.59 -3.06 9.65
C GLY A 4 13.44 -4.07 9.59
N LEU A 5 13.73 -5.33 9.24
CA LEU A 5 12.73 -6.40 9.20
C LEU A 5 12.21 -6.72 10.62
N LEU A 6 13.06 -6.67 11.63
CA LEU A 6 12.66 -6.87 13.03
C LEU A 6 11.78 -5.71 13.53
N ILE A 7 12.10 -4.46 13.20
CA ILE A 7 11.31 -3.28 13.58
C ILE A 7 9.87 -3.39 13.04
N ILE A 8 9.68 -3.98 11.86
CA ILE A 8 8.37 -4.18 11.25
C ILE A 8 7.65 -5.40 11.83
N LEU A 9 8.35 -6.54 11.94
CA LEU A 9 7.72 -7.81 12.33
C LEU A 9 7.44 -7.92 13.83
N VAL A 10 8.29 -7.36 14.69
CA VAL A 10 8.12 -7.48 16.15
C VAL A 10 6.81 -6.85 16.62
N PRO A 11 6.46 -5.59 16.28
CA PRO A 11 5.17 -5.01 16.68
C PRO A 11 3.97 -5.80 16.15
N LEU A 12 4.04 -6.26 14.91
CA LEU A 12 2.98 -7.06 14.28
C LEU A 12 2.78 -8.40 14.99
N ILE A 13 3.86 -9.11 15.31
CA ILE A 13 3.79 -10.39 16.04
C ILE A 13 3.30 -10.17 17.47
N VAL A 14 3.79 -9.16 18.17
CA VAL A 14 3.35 -8.82 19.53
C VAL A 14 1.85 -8.50 19.52
N GLY A 15 1.39 -7.70 18.57
CA GLY A 15 -0.03 -7.42 18.39
C GLY A 15 -0.86 -8.69 18.12
N TYR A 16 -0.36 -9.58 17.26
CA TYR A 16 -1.03 -10.85 16.93
C TYR A 16 -1.16 -11.80 18.14
N LEU A 17 -0.29 -11.71 19.13
CA LEU A 17 -0.38 -12.53 20.35
C LEU A 17 -1.50 -12.08 21.28
N ILE A 18 -2.14 -10.92 21.06
CA ILE A 18 -3.20 -10.36 21.91
C ILE A 18 -4.59 -10.79 21.43
N PRO A 19 -5.24 -11.78 22.06
CA PRO A 19 -6.62 -12.14 21.75
C PRO A 19 -7.58 -11.15 22.44
N LEU A 20 -8.40 -10.45 21.66
CA LEU A 20 -9.42 -9.57 22.17
C LEU A 20 -10.80 -10.24 22.11
N ARG A 21 -11.45 -10.36 23.26
CA ARG A 21 -12.81 -10.94 23.36
C ARG A 21 -13.92 -9.89 23.28
N HIS A 22 -13.60 -8.61 23.47
CA HIS A 22 -14.60 -7.54 23.51
C HIS A 22 -14.80 -6.91 22.12
N ARG A 23 -16.04 -7.00 21.60
CA ARG A 23 -16.43 -6.39 20.31
C ARG A 23 -16.24 -4.85 20.28
N ALA A 24 -16.40 -4.18 21.43
CA ALA A 24 -16.19 -2.74 21.53
C ALA A 24 -14.72 -2.36 21.32
N ALA A 25 -13.78 -3.13 21.89
CA ALA A 25 -12.35 -2.92 21.70
C ALA A 25 -11.93 -3.12 20.23
N LEU A 26 -12.48 -4.14 19.55
CA LEU A 26 -12.21 -4.35 18.12
C LEU A 26 -12.72 -3.20 17.24
N LYS A 27 -13.91 -2.66 17.54
CA LYS A 27 -14.44 -1.48 16.84
C LYS A 27 -13.54 -0.24 17.05
N LEU A 28 -13.03 -0.06 18.27
CA LEU A 28 -12.10 1.02 18.58
C LEU A 28 -10.80 0.86 17.81
N ILE A 29 -10.21 -0.35 17.77
CA ILE A 29 -8.99 -0.64 17.03
C ILE A 29 -9.17 -0.37 15.54
N ASN A 30 -10.28 -0.82 14.93
CA ASN A 30 -10.55 -0.56 13.52
C ASN A 30 -10.67 0.95 13.23
N ARG A 31 -11.28 1.71 14.12
CA ARG A 31 -11.35 3.17 14.01
C ARG A 31 -9.98 3.82 14.17
N LEU A 32 -9.18 3.39 15.14
CA LEU A 32 -7.81 3.87 15.33
C LEU A 32 -6.93 3.57 14.14
N LEU A 33 -7.01 2.37 13.55
CA LEU A 33 -6.28 2.00 12.34
C LEU A 33 -6.55 2.99 11.21
N SER A 34 -7.81 3.31 10.93
CA SER A 34 -8.15 4.29 9.89
C SER A 34 -7.56 5.67 10.18
N TRP A 35 -7.67 6.16 11.43
CA TRP A 35 -7.12 7.47 11.82
C TRP A 35 -5.60 7.52 11.73
N ILE A 36 -4.93 6.44 12.13
CA ILE A 36 -3.47 6.34 12.09
C ILE A 36 -2.98 6.33 10.63
N VAL A 37 -3.66 5.61 9.73
CA VAL A 37 -3.35 5.64 8.30
C VAL A 37 -3.44 7.07 7.76
N TYR A 38 -4.51 7.82 8.07
CA TYR A 38 -4.63 9.23 7.67
C TYR A 38 -3.49 10.08 8.24
N LEU A 39 -3.13 9.87 9.51
CA LEU A 39 -2.05 10.62 10.16
C LEU A 39 -0.70 10.39 9.49
N ILE A 40 -0.38 9.13 9.17
CA ILE A 40 0.90 8.81 8.52
C ILE A 40 0.94 9.34 7.09
N LEU A 41 -0.14 9.20 6.33
CA LEU A 41 -0.24 9.78 4.98
C LEU A 41 -0.13 11.31 5.00
N PHE A 42 -0.68 11.94 6.03
CA PHE A 42 -0.53 13.37 6.24
C PHE A 42 0.94 13.76 6.51
N PHE A 43 1.65 13.01 7.36
CA PHE A 43 3.09 13.19 7.58
C PHE A 43 3.92 12.93 6.33
N MET A 44 3.57 11.91 5.54
CA MET A 44 4.21 11.67 4.24
C MET A 44 4.05 12.87 3.30
N GLY A 45 2.85 13.47 3.25
CA GLY A 45 2.62 14.71 2.51
C GLY A 45 3.49 15.85 2.98
N ILE A 46 3.60 16.05 4.30
CA ILE A 46 4.48 17.08 4.88
C ILE A 46 5.94 16.82 4.48
N SER A 47 6.42 15.59 4.60
CA SER A 47 7.82 15.25 4.26
C SER A 47 8.17 15.54 2.82
N LEU A 48 7.19 15.43 1.90
CA LEU A 48 7.38 15.81 0.49
C LEU A 48 7.66 17.31 0.31
N ALA A 49 7.03 18.16 1.11
CA ALA A 49 7.18 19.61 1.00
C ALA A 49 8.58 20.09 1.46
N PHE A 50 9.26 19.30 2.31
CA PHE A 50 10.61 19.61 2.79
C PHE A 50 11.73 19.03 1.89
N LEU A 51 11.38 18.45 0.74
CA LEU A 51 12.38 17.98 -0.20
C LEU A 51 13.10 19.13 -0.91
N ASP A 52 14.41 19.05 -0.99
CA ASP A 52 15.21 19.92 -1.87
C ASP A 52 14.79 19.71 -3.33
N ASN A 53 14.87 20.76 -4.16
CA ASN A 53 14.49 20.70 -5.57
C ASN A 53 13.06 20.15 -5.80
N LEU A 54 12.08 20.68 -5.08
CA LEU A 54 10.70 20.20 -5.03
C LEU A 54 10.10 19.91 -6.41
N ALA A 55 10.25 20.82 -7.39
CA ALA A 55 9.68 20.65 -8.73
C ALA A 55 10.24 19.41 -9.45
N SER A 56 11.54 19.18 -9.37
CA SER A 56 12.20 18.01 -9.97
C SER A 56 11.75 16.72 -9.28
N ASN A 57 11.61 16.73 -7.96
CA ASN A 57 11.16 15.57 -7.19
C ASN A 57 9.69 15.22 -7.48
N LEU A 58 8.81 16.21 -7.61
CA LEU A 58 7.43 16.01 -8.01
C LEU A 58 7.29 15.44 -9.42
N LEU A 59 8.09 15.93 -10.38
CA LEU A 59 8.14 15.37 -11.72
C LEU A 59 8.64 13.92 -11.70
N SER A 60 9.64 13.61 -10.87
CA SER A 60 10.16 12.24 -10.71
C SER A 60 9.07 11.31 -10.11
N ILE A 61 8.32 11.77 -9.12
CA ILE A 61 7.21 11.02 -8.55
C ILE A 61 6.16 10.70 -9.61
N LEU A 62 5.74 11.70 -10.38
CA LEU A 62 4.76 11.52 -11.46
C LEU A 62 5.27 10.55 -12.53
N TYR A 63 6.52 10.71 -12.96
CA TYR A 63 7.14 9.85 -13.97
C TYR A 63 7.26 8.40 -13.48
N TYR A 64 7.80 8.18 -12.28
CA TYR A 64 7.95 6.85 -11.68
C TYR A 64 6.58 6.18 -11.46
N SER A 65 5.58 6.93 -10.99
CA SER A 65 4.24 6.42 -10.79
C SER A 65 3.59 6.02 -12.12
N ALA A 66 3.61 6.90 -13.12
CA ALA A 66 2.97 6.67 -14.42
C ALA A 66 3.56 5.45 -15.15
N VAL A 67 4.89 5.35 -15.19
CA VAL A 67 5.57 4.19 -15.80
C VAL A 67 5.25 2.91 -15.02
N SER A 68 5.31 2.96 -13.68
CA SER A 68 5.06 1.79 -12.85
C SER A 68 3.61 1.31 -12.96
N VAL A 69 2.63 2.22 -12.94
CA VAL A 69 1.21 1.89 -13.18
C VAL A 69 1.06 1.16 -14.50
N THR A 70 1.58 1.74 -15.57
CA THR A 70 1.42 1.19 -16.92
C THR A 70 2.04 -0.19 -17.06
N VAL A 71 3.29 -0.33 -16.66
CA VAL A 71 4.04 -1.59 -16.83
C VAL A 71 3.46 -2.70 -15.96
N ILE A 72 3.24 -2.43 -14.66
CA ILE A 72 2.76 -3.46 -13.74
C ILE A 72 1.32 -3.86 -14.08
N LEU A 73 0.45 -2.89 -14.43
CA LEU A 73 -0.92 -3.17 -14.82
C LEU A 73 -0.98 -4.01 -16.08
N LEU A 74 -0.19 -3.69 -17.10
CA LEU A 74 -0.10 -4.48 -18.33
C LEU A 74 0.38 -5.91 -18.06
N CYS A 75 1.41 -6.09 -17.22
CA CYS A 75 1.88 -7.41 -16.81
C CYS A 75 0.78 -8.20 -16.08
N ASN A 76 0.04 -7.57 -15.17
CA ASN A 76 -1.03 -8.20 -14.43
C ASN A 76 -2.20 -8.58 -15.35
N ILE A 77 -2.65 -7.68 -16.24
CA ILE A 77 -3.73 -7.95 -17.19
C ILE A 77 -3.33 -9.10 -18.12
N ALA A 78 -2.12 -9.06 -18.69
CA ALA A 78 -1.64 -10.13 -19.58
C ALA A 78 -1.59 -11.48 -18.86
N ALA A 79 -1.09 -11.51 -17.63
CA ALA A 79 -1.00 -12.73 -16.83
C ALA A 79 -2.39 -13.28 -16.44
N LEU A 80 -3.33 -12.40 -16.07
CA LEU A 80 -4.69 -12.81 -15.72
C LEU A 80 -5.48 -13.29 -16.92
N LEU A 81 -5.35 -12.65 -18.08
CA LEU A 81 -5.96 -13.13 -19.34
C LEU A 81 -5.38 -14.47 -19.77
N TRP A 82 -4.09 -14.68 -19.61
CA TRP A 82 -3.46 -15.98 -19.84
C TRP A 82 -4.00 -17.04 -18.88
N LEU A 83 -4.14 -16.70 -17.59
CA LEU A 83 -4.69 -17.62 -16.59
C LEU A 83 -6.14 -18.00 -16.90
N GLU A 84 -6.97 -17.04 -17.27
CA GLU A 84 -8.38 -17.27 -17.63
C GLU A 84 -8.52 -18.23 -18.82
N ARG A 85 -7.68 -18.07 -19.85
CA ARG A 85 -7.65 -18.98 -21.01
C ARG A 85 -7.15 -20.38 -20.66
N SER A 86 -6.20 -20.49 -19.74
CA SER A 86 -5.59 -21.75 -19.34
C SER A 86 -6.46 -22.55 -18.36
N LEU A 87 -7.26 -21.86 -17.54
CA LEU A 87 -8.13 -22.44 -16.52
C LEU A 87 -9.54 -21.84 -16.66
N PRO A 88 -10.37 -22.33 -17.61
CA PRO A 88 -11.74 -21.84 -17.75
C PRO A 88 -12.55 -22.18 -16.50
N TRP A 89 -12.71 -21.20 -15.64
CA TRP A 89 -13.46 -21.35 -14.40
C TRP A 89 -14.94 -21.12 -14.64
N ARG A 90 -15.79 -22.07 -14.21
CA ARG A 90 -17.23 -21.83 -14.15
C ARG A 90 -17.50 -20.73 -13.14
N HIS A 91 -18.10 -19.63 -13.57
CA HIS A 91 -18.54 -18.54 -12.71
C HIS A 91 -19.59 -19.08 -11.73
N SER A 92 -19.22 -19.23 -10.47
CA SER A 92 -20.20 -19.39 -9.40
C SER A 92 -20.72 -18.00 -9.08
N HIS A 93 -21.96 -17.73 -9.45
CA HIS A 93 -22.65 -16.48 -9.11
C HIS A 93 -23.01 -16.45 -7.62
N GLN A 94 -22.02 -16.30 -6.75
CA GLN A 94 -22.26 -15.71 -5.44
C GLN A 94 -22.11 -14.20 -5.60
N GLN A 95 -23.23 -13.53 -5.84
CA GLN A 95 -23.33 -12.07 -5.80
C GLN A 95 -23.25 -11.64 -4.33
N GLU A 96 -22.04 -11.56 -3.77
CA GLU A 96 -21.83 -10.65 -2.64
C GLU A 96 -22.08 -9.23 -3.17
N LYS A 97 -22.94 -8.47 -2.48
CA LYS A 97 -23.17 -7.06 -2.80
C LYS A 97 -21.85 -6.30 -2.58
N LEU A 98 -21.08 -6.16 -3.66
CA LEU A 98 -19.89 -5.31 -3.65
C LEU A 98 -20.30 -3.88 -3.30
N PRO A 99 -19.51 -3.14 -2.51
CA PRO A 99 -19.71 -1.71 -2.32
C PRO A 99 -19.82 -1.00 -3.68
N SER A 100 -20.52 0.11 -3.71
CA SER A 100 -20.63 0.90 -4.94
C SER A 100 -19.22 1.29 -5.42
N ARG A 101 -18.94 1.13 -6.72
CA ARG A 101 -17.65 1.51 -7.33
C ARG A 101 -17.27 2.95 -7.00
N ILE A 102 -18.26 3.84 -6.95
CA ILE A 102 -18.08 5.26 -6.60
C ILE A 102 -17.63 5.40 -5.12
N ALA A 103 -18.21 4.63 -4.21
CA ALA A 103 -17.82 4.69 -2.79
C ALA A 103 -16.37 4.24 -2.60
N MET A 104 -15.95 3.15 -3.24
CA MET A 104 -14.56 2.68 -3.20
C MET A 104 -13.58 3.71 -3.79
N ALA A 105 -13.93 4.31 -4.94
CA ALA A 105 -13.12 5.34 -5.56
C ALA A 105 -13.01 6.60 -4.68
N LEU A 106 -14.09 7.00 -4.01
CA LEU A 106 -14.09 8.14 -3.09
C LEU A 106 -13.20 7.88 -1.86
N GLU A 107 -13.22 6.68 -1.30
CA GLU A 107 -12.32 6.31 -0.19
C GLU A 107 -10.85 6.45 -0.60
N SER A 108 -10.48 5.93 -1.78
CA SER A 108 -9.11 6.03 -2.30
C SER A 108 -8.71 7.49 -2.59
N LEU A 109 -9.60 8.30 -3.16
CA LEU A 109 -9.37 9.73 -3.40
C LEU A 109 -9.26 10.53 -2.09
N GLN A 110 -9.99 10.14 -1.05
CA GLN A 110 -9.90 10.78 0.27
C GLN A 110 -8.49 10.64 0.86
N LEU A 111 -7.86 9.48 0.72
CA LEU A 111 -6.48 9.26 1.18
C LEU A 111 -5.47 10.10 0.37
N CYS A 112 -5.67 10.22 -0.94
CA CYS A 112 -4.89 11.15 -1.76
C CYS A 112 -5.04 12.60 -1.28
N GLY A 113 -6.27 13.02 -0.96
CA GLY A 113 -6.57 14.34 -0.41
C GLY A 113 -5.82 14.63 0.90
N VAL A 114 -5.66 13.62 1.77
CA VAL A 114 -4.90 13.77 3.03
C VAL A 114 -3.42 14.02 2.75
N VAL A 115 -2.83 13.32 1.79
CA VAL A 115 -1.43 13.56 1.37
C VAL A 115 -1.26 14.98 0.84
N VAL A 116 -2.19 15.44 -0.02
CA VAL A 116 -2.17 16.80 -0.56
C VAL A 116 -2.31 17.85 0.55
N LEU A 117 -3.19 17.64 1.52
CA LEU A 117 -3.35 18.54 2.67
C LEU A 117 -2.06 18.61 3.50
N GLY A 118 -1.42 17.45 3.76
CA GLY A 118 -0.13 17.41 4.44
C GLY A 118 0.95 18.19 3.67
N PHE A 119 1.01 17.98 2.36
CA PHE A 119 1.92 18.69 1.48
C PHE A 119 1.73 20.21 1.51
N LEU A 120 0.48 20.70 1.38
CA LEU A 120 0.17 22.11 1.43
C LEU A 120 0.54 22.73 2.79
N LEU A 121 0.31 22.01 3.89
CA LEU A 121 0.73 22.46 5.21
C LEU A 121 2.26 22.48 5.34
N GLY A 122 2.95 21.48 4.80
CA GLY A 122 4.41 21.42 4.79
C GLY A 122 5.05 22.60 4.06
N LEU A 123 4.42 23.11 2.99
CA LEU A 123 4.86 24.33 2.29
C LEU A 123 4.85 25.59 3.15
N SER A 124 4.16 25.58 4.31
CA SER A 124 4.21 26.71 5.27
C SER A 124 5.60 26.90 5.90
N GLY A 125 6.48 25.91 5.81
CA GLY A 125 7.86 25.99 6.31
C GLY A 125 8.01 26.04 7.83
N LEU A 126 6.96 25.66 8.59
CA LEU A 126 7.01 25.65 10.05
C LEU A 126 8.06 24.65 10.53
N SER A 127 9.00 25.08 11.37
CA SER A 127 10.11 24.25 11.87
C SER A 127 9.67 22.99 12.62
N MET A 128 8.52 23.04 13.29
CA MET A 128 7.95 21.86 13.97
C MET A 128 7.62 20.72 13.01
N LEU A 129 7.32 21.01 11.74
CA LEU A 129 6.92 20.02 10.75
C LEU A 129 8.12 19.26 10.16
N GLN A 130 9.35 19.70 10.41
CA GLN A 130 10.57 18.99 9.98
C GLN A 130 10.71 17.61 10.65
N HIS A 131 10.10 17.42 11.82
CA HIS A 131 10.07 16.13 12.54
C HIS A 131 8.94 15.19 12.10
N ALA A 132 8.21 15.56 11.04
CA ALA A 132 7.08 14.75 10.55
C ALA A 132 7.52 13.32 10.14
N THR A 133 8.73 13.17 9.59
CA THR A 133 9.29 11.86 9.22
C THR A 133 9.50 10.98 10.45
N GLU A 134 10.12 11.52 11.51
CA GLU A 134 10.32 10.78 12.77
C GLU A 134 8.99 10.41 13.43
N ALA A 135 8.02 11.33 13.44
CA ALA A 135 6.68 11.07 13.95
C ALA A 135 5.96 9.97 13.15
N SER A 136 6.20 9.90 11.83
CA SER A 136 5.68 8.87 10.95
C SER A 136 6.20 7.48 11.34
N GLU A 137 7.51 7.35 11.62
CA GLU A 137 8.14 6.08 12.02
C GLU A 137 7.51 5.49 13.29
N TYR A 138 7.36 6.29 14.35
CA TYR A 138 6.71 5.82 15.58
C TYR A 138 5.25 5.46 15.35
N THR A 139 4.56 6.22 14.52
CA THR A 139 3.15 5.98 14.19
C THR A 139 3.00 4.69 13.38
N LEU A 140 3.96 4.38 12.49
CA LEU A 140 4.00 3.13 11.75
C LEU A 140 4.17 1.91 12.66
N ILE A 141 5.10 1.97 13.63
CA ILE A 141 5.29 0.89 14.60
C ILE A 141 3.98 0.60 15.33
N PHE A 142 3.27 1.67 15.74
CA PHE A 142 1.96 1.54 16.40
C PHE A 142 0.88 1.01 15.45
N LEU A 143 0.87 1.43 14.17
CA LEU A 143 -0.01 0.89 13.15
C LEU A 143 0.17 -0.63 13.01
N LEU A 144 1.42 -1.10 12.86
CA LEU A 144 1.73 -2.51 12.69
C LEU A 144 1.30 -3.35 13.91
N PHE A 145 1.46 -2.81 15.10
CA PHE A 145 0.96 -3.42 16.33
C PHE A 145 -0.56 -3.61 16.30
N LEU A 146 -1.31 -2.57 15.95
CA LEU A 146 -2.77 -2.64 15.83
C LEU A 146 -3.24 -3.58 14.71
N VAL A 147 -2.53 -3.60 13.57
CA VAL A 147 -2.78 -4.55 12.47
C VAL A 147 -2.59 -5.99 12.96
N GLY A 148 -1.55 -6.24 13.77
CA GLY A 148 -1.35 -7.55 14.39
C GLY A 148 -2.56 -7.99 15.24
N ILE A 149 -3.08 -7.11 16.08
CA ILE A 149 -4.28 -7.37 16.89
C ILE A 149 -5.50 -7.62 15.98
N GLN A 150 -5.71 -6.80 14.96
CA GLN A 150 -6.81 -6.95 14.02
C GLN A 150 -6.74 -8.29 13.30
N LEU A 151 -5.56 -8.69 12.82
CA LEU A 151 -5.33 -9.95 12.12
C LEU A 151 -5.68 -11.15 13.00
N ARG A 152 -5.26 -11.12 14.29
CA ARG A 152 -5.61 -12.18 15.25
C ARG A 152 -7.12 -12.34 15.44
N ASN A 153 -7.85 -11.23 15.39
CA ASN A 153 -9.28 -11.19 15.72
C ASN A 153 -10.20 -11.13 14.49
N SER A 154 -9.64 -11.22 13.27
CA SER A 154 -10.39 -11.22 12.00
C SER A 154 -11.29 -12.46 11.83
N GLY A 155 -11.09 -13.50 12.64
CA GLY A 155 -11.84 -14.75 12.55
C GLY A 155 -11.45 -15.65 11.37
N MET A 156 -10.60 -15.18 10.47
CA MET A 156 -10.10 -15.99 9.35
C MET A 156 -8.99 -16.93 9.82
N THR A 157 -9.19 -18.23 9.62
CA THR A 157 -8.13 -19.20 9.87
C THR A 157 -7.22 -19.32 8.65
N LEU A 158 -5.92 -19.48 8.87
CA LEU A 158 -4.95 -19.76 7.79
C LEU A 158 -5.39 -20.92 6.91
N LYS A 159 -6.07 -21.92 7.51
CA LYS A 159 -6.63 -23.05 6.78
C LYS A 159 -7.68 -22.65 5.75
N GLN A 160 -8.56 -21.70 6.06
CA GLN A 160 -9.57 -21.19 5.12
C GLN A 160 -8.95 -20.42 3.96
N ILE A 161 -7.88 -19.66 4.22
CA ILE A 161 -7.12 -18.94 3.19
C ILE A 161 -6.45 -19.92 2.23
N VAL A 162 -5.76 -20.93 2.76
CA VAL A 162 -5.03 -21.95 1.97
C VAL A 162 -5.99 -22.87 1.21
N LEU A 163 -7.18 -23.16 1.75
CA LEU A 163 -8.20 -23.97 1.07
C LEU A 163 -8.85 -23.26 -0.12
N ASN A 164 -8.77 -21.94 -0.22
CA ASN A 164 -9.22 -21.20 -1.40
C ASN A 164 -8.23 -21.32 -2.55
N ARG A 165 -8.19 -22.48 -3.17
CA ARG A 165 -7.24 -22.80 -4.27
C ARG A 165 -7.29 -21.79 -5.41
N ARG A 166 -8.48 -21.27 -5.76
CA ARG A 166 -8.64 -20.28 -6.83
C ARG A 166 -8.00 -18.94 -6.45
N GLY A 167 -8.34 -18.43 -5.26
CA GLY A 167 -7.74 -17.20 -4.74
C GLY A 167 -6.22 -17.30 -4.62
N MET A 168 -5.70 -18.45 -4.19
CA MET A 168 -4.26 -18.70 -4.11
C MET A 168 -3.57 -18.67 -5.48
N ILE A 169 -4.16 -19.29 -6.50
CA ILE A 169 -3.60 -19.28 -7.86
C ILE A 169 -3.58 -17.85 -8.41
N VAL A 170 -4.67 -17.09 -8.29
CA VAL A 170 -4.74 -15.69 -8.71
C VAL A 170 -3.71 -14.84 -7.96
N ALA A 171 -3.61 -15.00 -6.64
CA ALA A 171 -2.64 -14.26 -5.84
C ALA A 171 -1.20 -14.53 -6.28
N VAL A 172 -0.83 -15.79 -6.50
CA VAL A 172 0.51 -16.16 -6.98
C VAL A 172 0.80 -15.57 -8.36
N VAL A 173 -0.17 -15.61 -9.28
CA VAL A 173 -0.02 -15.05 -10.62
C VAL A 173 0.14 -13.53 -10.56
N VAL A 174 -0.66 -12.83 -9.74
CA VAL A 174 -0.56 -11.39 -9.56
C VAL A 174 0.77 -10.99 -8.93
N VAL A 175 1.23 -11.73 -7.91
CA VAL A 175 2.55 -11.50 -7.30
C VAL A 175 3.66 -11.67 -8.34
N ALA A 176 3.68 -12.79 -9.05
CA ALA A 176 4.71 -13.08 -10.05
C ALA A 176 4.73 -12.05 -11.18
N SER A 177 3.56 -11.68 -11.71
CA SER A 177 3.45 -10.70 -12.79
C SER A 177 3.78 -9.27 -12.32
N SER A 178 3.44 -8.91 -11.07
CA SER A 178 3.85 -7.61 -10.50
C SER A 178 5.37 -7.54 -10.31
N LEU A 179 6.00 -8.60 -9.81
CA LEU A 179 7.46 -8.65 -9.68
C LEU A 179 8.15 -8.60 -11.04
N LEU A 180 7.60 -9.27 -12.07
CA LEU A 180 8.08 -9.15 -13.44
C LEU A 180 7.98 -7.70 -13.92
N GLY A 181 6.85 -7.03 -13.67
CA GLY A 181 6.69 -5.60 -13.93
C GLY A 181 7.72 -4.75 -13.20
N GLY A 182 8.06 -5.11 -11.95
CA GLY A 182 9.14 -4.47 -11.19
C GLY A 182 10.52 -4.61 -11.82
N VAL A 183 10.84 -5.79 -12.37
CA VAL A 183 12.10 -6.00 -13.14
C VAL A 183 12.12 -5.12 -14.39
N ILE A 184 11.01 -5.07 -15.13
CA ILE A 184 10.89 -4.20 -16.33
C ILE A 184 11.04 -2.72 -15.94
N ASN A 185 10.42 -2.30 -14.83
CA ASN A 185 10.57 -0.94 -14.30
C ASN A 185 12.02 -0.59 -13.95
N ALA A 186 12.79 -1.53 -13.38
CA ALA A 186 14.19 -1.31 -13.09
C ALA A 186 14.98 -0.94 -14.37
N LEU A 187 14.67 -1.62 -15.49
CA LEU A 187 15.31 -1.38 -16.77
C LEU A 187 14.87 -0.05 -17.40
N ILE A 188 13.56 0.26 -17.37
CA ILE A 188 13.00 1.47 -18.00
C ILE A 188 13.38 2.73 -17.22
N LEU A 189 13.26 2.68 -15.88
CA LEU A 189 13.46 3.83 -15.01
C LEU A 189 14.92 4.02 -14.60
N GLY A 190 15.80 3.06 -14.91
CA GLY A 190 17.20 3.07 -14.44
C GLY A 190 17.32 2.97 -12.91
N LEU A 191 16.30 2.43 -12.23
CA LEU A 191 16.31 2.27 -10.78
C LEU A 191 17.05 0.99 -10.36
N PRO A 192 17.66 0.97 -9.16
CA PRO A 192 18.16 -0.26 -8.59
C PRO A 192 17.06 -1.32 -8.54
N LEU A 193 17.38 -2.55 -8.92
CA LEU A 193 16.42 -3.65 -8.98
C LEU A 193 15.63 -3.82 -7.65
N LYS A 194 16.31 -3.65 -6.52
CA LYS A 194 15.70 -3.72 -5.18
C LYS A 194 14.61 -2.67 -5.00
N THR A 195 14.85 -1.43 -5.43
CA THR A 195 13.89 -0.32 -5.33
C THR A 195 12.68 -0.56 -6.24
N ALA A 196 12.92 -0.95 -7.49
CA ALA A 196 11.84 -1.20 -8.45
C ALA A 196 10.97 -2.40 -8.06
N LEU A 197 11.56 -3.48 -7.54
CA LEU A 197 10.82 -4.61 -6.99
C LEU A 197 10.01 -4.21 -5.75
N ALA A 198 10.56 -3.38 -4.87
CA ALA A 198 9.86 -2.89 -3.70
C ALA A 198 8.64 -2.04 -4.11
N MET A 199 8.77 -1.15 -5.10
CA MET A 199 7.65 -0.37 -5.65
C MET A 199 6.56 -1.26 -6.30
N ALA A 200 6.91 -2.43 -6.81
CA ALA A 200 5.97 -3.36 -7.41
C ALA A 200 5.27 -4.27 -6.38
N SER A 201 5.73 -4.27 -5.13
CA SER A 201 5.31 -5.21 -4.07
C SER A 201 4.21 -4.67 -3.13
N GLY A 202 3.53 -3.58 -3.49
CA GLY A 202 2.43 -3.02 -2.68
C GLY A 202 1.15 -3.87 -2.73
N PHE A 203 0.91 -4.58 -3.83
CA PHE A 203 -0.21 -5.53 -4.04
C PHE A 203 -1.60 -5.00 -3.63
N GLY A 204 -1.80 -3.69 -3.72
CA GLY A 204 -3.05 -3.03 -3.38
C GLY A 204 -3.13 -2.46 -1.96
N TRP A 205 -2.12 -2.65 -1.12
CA TRP A 205 -2.06 -1.96 0.18
C TRP A 205 -1.20 -0.69 0.08
N TYR A 206 -1.65 0.23 -0.79
CA TYR A 206 -0.94 1.46 -1.14
C TYR A 206 -0.56 2.34 0.05
N SER A 207 -1.41 2.43 1.09
CA SER A 207 -1.11 3.23 2.27
C SER A 207 0.08 2.68 3.06
N LEU A 208 0.18 1.35 3.21
CA LEU A 208 1.30 0.73 3.89
C LEU A 208 2.56 0.72 3.02
N SER A 209 2.45 0.39 1.74
CA SER A 209 3.59 0.37 0.82
C SER A 209 4.23 1.75 0.67
N GLY A 210 3.41 2.81 0.55
CA GLY A 210 3.88 4.18 0.50
C GLY A 210 4.70 4.58 1.72
N ILE A 211 4.21 4.24 2.92
CA ILE A 211 4.88 4.54 4.18
C ILE A 211 6.20 3.77 4.32
N LEU A 212 6.18 2.44 4.15
CA LEU A 212 7.36 1.59 4.28
C LEU A 212 8.47 1.98 3.29
N LEU A 213 8.08 2.36 2.07
CA LEU A 213 9.02 2.77 1.05
C LEU A 213 9.55 4.19 1.28
N THR A 214 8.75 5.08 1.88
CA THR A 214 9.22 6.39 2.31
C THR A 214 10.34 6.26 3.33
N GLU A 215 10.18 5.40 4.32
CA GLU A 215 11.21 5.17 5.35
C GLU A 215 12.44 4.44 4.82
N SER A 216 12.25 3.50 3.88
CA SER A 216 13.35 2.67 3.37
C SER A 216 14.14 3.29 2.22
N PHE A 217 13.50 4.09 1.37
CA PHE A 217 14.05 4.61 0.11
C PHE A 217 13.83 6.12 -0.09
N GLY A 218 13.25 6.78 0.90
CA GLY A 218 12.95 8.20 0.88
C GLY A 218 11.59 8.57 0.29
N PRO A 219 11.16 9.84 0.53
CA PRO A 219 9.79 10.28 0.24
C PRO A 219 9.43 10.26 -1.25
N VAL A 220 10.38 10.42 -2.16
CA VAL A 220 10.14 10.35 -3.61
C VAL A 220 9.68 8.96 -4.02
N ILE A 221 10.39 7.92 -3.59
CA ILE A 221 10.07 6.52 -3.94
C ILE A 221 8.80 6.07 -3.22
N GLY A 222 8.64 6.42 -1.94
CA GLY A 222 7.43 6.09 -1.19
C GLY A 222 6.18 6.71 -1.78
N SER A 223 6.23 7.97 -2.17
CA SER A 223 5.11 8.64 -2.82
C SER A 223 4.84 8.09 -4.21
N ALA A 224 5.87 7.78 -4.99
CA ALA A 224 5.69 7.16 -6.29
C ALA A 224 5.03 5.78 -6.16
N ALA A 225 5.38 4.99 -5.16
CA ALA A 225 4.75 3.70 -4.89
C ALA A 225 3.29 3.85 -4.43
N PHE A 226 3.02 4.81 -3.53
CA PHE A 226 1.66 5.14 -3.11
C PHE A 226 0.76 5.47 -4.30
N PHE A 227 1.18 6.43 -5.14
CA PHE A 227 0.39 6.82 -6.31
C PHE A 227 0.29 5.72 -7.37
N ASN A 228 1.33 4.90 -7.54
CA ASN A 228 1.29 3.72 -8.41
C ASN A 228 0.18 2.75 -7.97
N ASP A 229 0.18 2.35 -6.71
CA ASP A 229 -0.78 1.37 -6.21
C ASP A 229 -2.20 1.94 -6.16
N LEU A 230 -2.36 3.20 -5.75
CA LEU A 230 -3.65 3.91 -5.75
C LEU A 230 -4.25 4.01 -7.17
N ALA A 231 -3.45 4.41 -8.16
CA ALA A 231 -3.93 4.52 -9.54
C ALA A 231 -4.32 3.15 -10.12
N ARG A 232 -3.56 2.10 -9.80
CA ARG A 232 -3.89 0.72 -10.21
C ARG A 232 -5.21 0.25 -9.59
N GLU A 233 -5.44 0.56 -8.33
CA GLU A 233 -6.71 0.25 -7.66
C GLU A 233 -7.87 0.98 -8.32
N LEU A 234 -7.75 2.30 -8.54
CA LEU A 234 -8.79 3.08 -9.20
C LEU A 234 -9.12 2.56 -10.61
N ILE A 235 -8.09 2.19 -11.38
CA ILE A 235 -8.29 1.60 -12.71
C ILE A 235 -8.97 0.23 -12.59
N ALA A 236 -8.54 -0.62 -11.66
CA ALA A 236 -9.14 -1.94 -11.44
C ALA A 236 -10.61 -1.88 -11.00
N ILE A 237 -11.02 -0.84 -10.24
CA ILE A 237 -12.41 -0.61 -9.85
C ILE A 237 -13.26 -0.20 -11.06
N MET A 238 -12.68 0.49 -12.03
CA MET A 238 -13.39 0.98 -13.24
C MET A 238 -13.54 -0.09 -14.32
N LEU A 239 -12.61 -1.05 -14.37
CA LEU A 239 -12.65 -2.18 -15.32
C LEU A 239 -13.69 -3.23 -14.89
#